data_55839d98c83116818716d8de46989e29
#
_entry.id   55839d98c83116818716d8de46989e29
#
_cell.length_a   1.000
_cell.length_b   1.000
_cell.length_c   1.000
_cell.angle_alpha   90.00
_cell.angle_beta   90.00
_cell.angle_gamma   90.00
#
_symmetry.space_group_name_H-M   'P 1'
#
loop_
_entity.id
_entity.type
_entity.pdbx_description
1 polymer ?
#
loop_
_entity_poly.entity_id
_entity_poly.type
_entity_poly.pdbx_seq_one_letter_code
_entity_poly.pdbx_strand_id
1 'polypeptide(L)'
;MLKQEIKDAVRKGYLDVLIIYHENEGPWPSQMCEEAARYGHLDCLKYLHKNGCSWDQWTCNYAAINGHLECLKYAHENGCRWSTNTCNYAANYGNLECLKYAHENGCHWSTETGSSAAENGHIECL
;
A
#
# COMPACT_ATOMS: atom_id res chain seq x y z
N MET A 1 5.81 15.90 19.47
CA MET A 1 5.00 15.93 18.23
C MET A 1 3.72 15.13 18.44
N LEU A 2 2.60 15.67 18.04
CA LEU A 2 1.32 14.98 18.16
C LEU A 2 1.22 13.85 17.11
N LYS A 3 0.43 12.81 17.46
CA LYS A 3 0.22 11.68 16.54
C LYS A 3 -0.32 12.13 15.17
N GLN A 4 -1.21 13.12 15.16
CA GLN A 4 -1.75 13.63 13.91
C GLN A 4 -0.69 14.32 13.06
N GLU A 5 0.23 15.03 13.68
CA GLU A 5 1.31 15.71 12.97
C GLU A 5 2.22 14.72 12.25
N ILE A 6 2.56 13.59 12.89
CA ILE A 6 3.42 12.59 12.26
C ILE A 6 2.66 11.83 11.15
N LYS A 7 1.37 11.60 11.32
CA LYS A 7 0.53 11.03 10.26
C LYS A 7 0.44 11.95 9.06
N ASP A 8 0.30 13.26 9.29
CA ASP A 8 0.28 14.23 8.20
C ASP A 8 1.62 14.26 7.46
N ALA A 9 2.73 14.12 8.19
CA ALA A 9 4.05 14.07 7.59
C ALA A 9 4.22 12.86 6.66
N VAL A 10 3.72 11.68 7.08
CA VAL A 10 3.82 10.48 6.22
C VAL A 10 2.93 10.60 5.00
N ARG A 11 1.75 11.21 5.13
CA ARG A 11 0.86 11.44 3.98
C ARG A 11 1.49 12.34 2.95
N LYS A 12 2.30 13.29 3.38
CA LYS A 12 3.00 14.24 2.51
C LYS A 12 4.35 13.73 2.02
N GLY A 13 4.82 12.61 2.56
CA GLY A 13 6.09 12.03 2.17
C GLY A 13 7.32 12.70 2.78
N TYR A 14 7.17 13.33 3.93
CA TYR A 14 8.27 14.03 4.61
C TYR A 14 9.14 13.04 5.39
N LEU A 15 10.01 12.34 4.68
CA LEU A 15 10.87 11.32 5.27
C LEU A 15 11.75 11.85 6.40
N ASP A 16 12.32 13.02 6.24
CA ASP A 16 13.18 13.63 7.26
C ASP A 16 12.45 13.87 8.59
N VAL A 17 11.16 14.21 8.52
CA VAL A 17 10.32 14.34 9.72
C VAL A 17 10.15 13.00 10.41
N LEU A 18 9.96 11.92 9.64
CA LEU A 18 9.84 10.57 10.20
C LEU A 18 11.13 10.14 10.89
N ILE A 19 12.28 10.45 10.30
CA ILE A 19 13.58 10.12 10.88
C ILE A 19 13.76 10.83 12.23
N ILE A 20 13.47 12.11 12.28
CA ILE A 20 13.59 12.91 13.50
C ILE A 20 12.65 12.38 14.58
N TYR A 21 11.40 12.07 14.22
CA TYR A 21 10.44 11.51 15.15
C TYR A 21 10.95 10.20 15.75
N HIS A 22 11.41 9.29 14.91
CA HIS A 22 11.88 7.98 15.35
C HIS A 22 13.07 8.09 16.31
N GLU A 23 14.01 8.97 16.01
CA GLU A 23 15.20 9.16 16.83
C GLU A 23 14.91 9.79 18.20
N ASN A 24 13.87 10.60 18.32
CA ASN A 24 13.65 11.43 19.50
C ASN A 24 12.40 11.10 20.30
N GLU A 25 11.35 10.60 19.67
CA GLU A 25 10.05 10.46 20.33
C GLU A 25 9.57 9.03 20.49
N GLY A 26 10.17 8.10 19.75
CA GLY A 26 9.90 6.68 19.98
C GLY A 26 8.81 6.11 19.12
N PRO A 27 7.95 5.23 19.69
CA PRO A 27 7.23 4.27 18.86
C PRO A 27 6.26 4.92 17.87
N TRP A 28 6.13 4.25 16.74
CA TRP A 28 5.26 4.72 15.66
C TRP A 28 3.79 4.63 16.07
N PRO A 29 2.99 5.64 15.74
CA PRO A 29 1.54 5.50 15.83
C PRO A 29 1.07 4.36 14.93
N SER A 30 -0.14 3.87 15.15
CA SER A 30 -0.71 2.82 14.30
C SER A 30 -0.93 3.32 12.87
N GLN A 31 -0.96 2.40 11.92
CA GLN A 31 -1.33 2.67 10.52
C GLN A 31 -0.35 3.53 9.71
N MET A 32 0.87 3.71 10.21
CA MET A 32 1.86 4.52 9.48
C MET A 32 2.24 3.90 8.13
N CYS A 33 2.46 2.58 8.09
CA CYS A 33 2.79 1.89 6.84
C CYS A 33 1.63 1.96 5.84
N GLU A 34 0.39 1.81 6.32
CA GLU A 34 -0.80 1.95 5.47
C GLU A 34 -0.85 3.32 4.82
N GLU A 35 -0.60 4.36 5.60
CA GLU A 35 -0.62 5.74 5.08
C GLU A 35 0.48 5.97 4.05
N ALA A 36 1.69 5.46 4.28
CA ALA A 36 2.77 5.58 3.31
C ALA A 36 2.41 4.88 1.99
N ALA A 37 1.85 3.69 2.06
CA ALA A 37 1.42 2.94 0.88
C ALA A 37 0.24 3.60 0.18
N ARG A 38 -0.70 4.13 0.95
CA ARG A 38 -1.90 4.80 0.42
C ARG A 38 -1.54 6.00 -0.44
N TYR A 39 -0.56 6.78 0.01
CA TYR A 39 -0.14 7.99 -0.70
C TYR A 39 1.09 7.79 -1.60
N GLY A 40 1.61 6.56 -1.68
CA GLY A 40 2.65 6.20 -2.63
C GLY A 40 4.07 6.64 -2.25
N HIS A 41 4.34 6.84 -0.98
CA HIS A 41 5.67 7.27 -0.52
C HIS A 41 6.53 6.07 -0.17
N LEU A 42 7.19 5.51 -1.19
CA LEU A 42 8.01 4.31 -1.04
C LEU A 42 9.16 4.49 -0.06
N ASP A 43 9.84 5.63 -0.09
CA ASP A 43 10.94 5.92 0.82
C ASP A 43 10.48 5.91 2.29
N CYS A 44 9.32 6.50 2.56
CA CYS A 44 8.72 6.49 3.88
C CYS A 44 8.32 5.07 4.29
N LEU A 45 7.70 4.32 3.38
CA LEU A 45 7.30 2.94 3.64
C LEU A 45 8.50 2.08 4.03
N LYS A 46 9.60 2.20 3.29
CA LYS A 46 10.82 1.45 3.58
C LYS A 46 11.41 1.81 4.95
N TYR A 47 11.48 3.10 5.25
CA TYR A 47 12.02 3.56 6.53
C TYR A 47 11.17 3.06 7.70
N LEU A 48 9.87 3.19 7.59
CA LEU A 48 8.93 2.73 8.61
C LEU A 48 9.07 1.23 8.86
N HIS A 49 9.03 0.44 7.81
CA HIS A 49 9.14 -1.01 7.91
C HIS A 49 10.47 -1.45 8.52
N LYS A 50 11.57 -0.89 8.07
CA LYS A 50 12.91 -1.22 8.57
C LYS A 50 13.10 -0.82 10.03
N ASN A 51 12.33 0.12 10.53
CA ASN A 51 12.45 0.62 11.89
C ASN A 51 11.29 0.19 12.79
N GLY A 52 10.71 -0.96 12.50
CA GLY A 52 9.81 -1.64 13.41
C GLY A 52 8.34 -1.26 13.32
N CYS A 53 7.95 -0.49 12.33
CA CYS A 53 6.53 -0.18 12.13
C CYS A 53 5.82 -1.42 11.57
N SER A 54 4.76 -1.85 12.23
CA SER A 54 4.00 -3.02 11.78
C SER A 54 3.10 -2.69 10.60
N TRP A 55 2.80 -3.70 9.81
CA TRP A 55 1.85 -3.56 8.71
C TRP A 55 0.93 -4.78 8.64
N ASP A 56 -0.14 -4.66 7.89
CA ASP A 56 -1.07 -5.75 7.63
C ASP A 56 -1.49 -5.72 6.15
N GLN A 57 -2.48 -6.54 5.80
CA GLN A 57 -2.94 -6.63 4.40
C GLN A 57 -3.39 -5.29 3.83
N TRP A 58 -3.80 -4.33 4.67
CA TRP A 58 -4.25 -3.03 4.19
C TRP A 58 -3.13 -2.21 3.57
N THR A 59 -1.88 -2.46 3.95
CA THR A 59 -0.74 -1.83 3.29
C THR A 59 -0.72 -2.19 1.80
N CYS A 60 -0.87 -3.47 1.47
CA CYS A 60 -1.00 -3.92 0.09
C CYS A 60 -2.28 -3.42 -0.57
N ASN A 61 -3.40 -3.49 0.16
CA ASN A 61 -4.70 -3.08 -0.39
C ASN A 61 -4.72 -1.61 -0.79
N TYR A 62 -4.22 -0.73 0.08
CA TYR A 62 -4.17 0.71 -0.24
C TYR A 62 -3.24 1.02 -1.41
N ALA A 63 -2.11 0.31 -1.50
CA ALA A 63 -1.24 0.46 -2.67
C ALA A 63 -1.96 0.07 -3.95
N ALA A 64 -2.71 -1.02 -3.93
CA ALA A 64 -3.49 -1.48 -5.08
C ALA A 64 -4.65 -0.54 -5.42
N ILE A 65 -5.36 -0.03 -4.41
CA ILE A 65 -6.47 0.92 -4.59
C ILE A 65 -5.99 2.18 -5.31
N ASN A 66 -4.83 2.67 -4.93
CA ASN A 66 -4.33 3.96 -5.43
C ASN A 66 -3.26 3.83 -6.52
N GLY A 67 -3.00 2.61 -7.00
CA GLY A 67 -2.10 2.38 -8.13
C GLY A 67 -0.63 2.58 -7.84
N HIS A 68 -0.21 2.43 -6.60
CA HIS A 68 1.19 2.60 -6.20
C HIS A 68 1.96 1.28 -6.30
N LEU A 69 2.35 0.94 -7.53
CA LEU A 69 2.98 -0.34 -7.85
C LEU A 69 4.25 -0.60 -7.03
N GLU A 70 5.13 0.38 -6.91
CA GLU A 70 6.40 0.18 -6.20
C GLU A 70 6.19 -0.10 -4.71
N CYS A 71 5.18 0.53 -4.10
CA CYS A 71 4.81 0.25 -2.71
C CYS A 71 4.23 -1.17 -2.59
N LEU A 72 3.40 -1.58 -3.54
CA LEU A 72 2.83 -2.93 -3.56
C LEU A 72 3.93 -3.99 -3.67
N LYS A 73 4.89 -3.78 -4.58
CA LYS A 73 6.02 -4.68 -4.76
C LYS A 73 6.86 -4.80 -3.48
N TYR A 74 7.23 -3.66 -2.91
CA TYR A 74 8.04 -3.65 -1.70
C TYR A 74 7.34 -4.39 -0.55
N ALA A 75 6.07 -4.09 -0.34
CA ALA A 75 5.30 -4.71 0.73
C ALA A 75 5.22 -6.24 0.53
N HIS A 76 4.87 -6.67 -0.66
CA HIS A 76 4.75 -8.10 -0.97
C HIS A 76 6.10 -8.83 -0.82
N GLU A 77 7.16 -8.28 -1.38
CA GLU A 77 8.50 -8.87 -1.32
C GLU A 77 9.05 -8.97 0.09
N ASN A 78 8.54 -8.16 1.00
CA ASN A 78 8.96 -8.12 2.40
C ASN A 78 7.92 -8.75 3.34
N GLY A 79 7.09 -9.63 2.82
CA GLY A 79 6.23 -10.48 3.63
C GLY A 79 4.86 -9.93 3.99
N CYS A 80 4.48 -8.79 3.44
CA CYS A 80 3.13 -8.29 3.65
C CYS A 80 2.14 -9.20 2.90
N ARG A 81 1.14 -9.70 3.60
CA ARG A 81 0.18 -10.63 3.01
C ARG A 81 -0.89 -9.88 2.24
N TRP A 82 -1.28 -10.44 1.11
CA TRP A 82 -2.44 -9.96 0.38
C TRP A 82 -3.51 -11.04 0.29
N SER A 83 -4.68 -10.66 -0.18
CA SER A 83 -5.81 -11.56 -0.35
C SER A 83 -6.41 -11.38 -1.73
N THR A 84 -7.46 -12.14 -2.04
CA THR A 84 -8.24 -11.96 -3.26
C THR A 84 -8.72 -10.51 -3.40
N ASN A 85 -9.01 -9.86 -2.27
CA ASN A 85 -9.44 -8.46 -2.26
C ASN A 85 -8.39 -7.52 -2.86
N THR A 86 -7.11 -7.81 -2.72
CA THR A 86 -6.06 -6.98 -3.30
C THR A 86 -6.20 -6.91 -4.82
N CYS A 87 -6.40 -8.06 -5.49
CA CYS A 87 -6.68 -8.12 -6.92
C CYS A 87 -7.98 -7.40 -7.28
N ASN A 88 -9.03 -7.62 -6.48
CA ASN A 88 -10.33 -6.98 -6.72
C ASN A 88 -10.22 -5.46 -6.65
N TYR A 89 -9.49 -4.93 -5.68
CA TYR A 89 -9.27 -3.49 -5.57
C TYR A 89 -8.51 -2.94 -6.78
N ALA A 90 -7.45 -3.61 -7.20
CA ALA A 90 -6.69 -3.17 -8.37
C ALA A 90 -7.57 -3.13 -9.62
N ALA A 91 -8.37 -4.16 -9.83
CA ALA A 91 -9.29 -4.23 -10.98
C ALA A 91 -10.39 -3.16 -10.90
N ASN A 92 -10.99 -3.02 -9.71
CA ASN A 92 -12.10 -2.09 -9.50
C ASN A 92 -11.69 -0.63 -9.75
N TYR A 93 -10.45 -0.29 -9.38
CA TYR A 93 -9.93 1.07 -9.55
C TYR A 93 -9.10 1.25 -10.83
N GLY A 94 -9.04 0.22 -11.69
CA GLY A 94 -8.38 0.32 -12.98
C GLY A 94 -6.86 0.36 -12.94
N ASN A 95 -6.26 -0.14 -11.87
CA ASN A 95 -4.81 -0.13 -11.70
C ASN A 95 -4.19 -1.38 -12.33
N LEU A 96 -4.06 -1.35 -13.65
CA LEU A 96 -3.64 -2.49 -14.46
C LEU A 96 -2.28 -3.06 -14.04
N GLU A 97 -1.29 -2.20 -13.80
CA GLU A 97 0.05 -2.66 -13.44
C GLU A 97 0.07 -3.35 -12.08
N CYS A 98 -0.71 -2.85 -11.12
CA CYS A 98 -0.86 -3.51 -9.82
C CYS A 98 -1.57 -4.86 -9.97
N LEU A 99 -2.61 -4.91 -10.81
CA LEU A 99 -3.34 -6.15 -11.06
C LEU A 99 -2.44 -7.21 -11.71
N LYS A 100 -1.66 -6.82 -12.72
CA LYS A 100 -0.72 -7.73 -13.37
C LYS A 100 0.31 -8.28 -12.39
N TYR A 101 0.91 -7.39 -11.61
CA TYR A 101 1.91 -7.80 -10.63
C TYR A 101 1.31 -8.77 -9.61
N ALA A 102 0.15 -8.43 -9.05
CA ALA A 102 -0.51 -9.26 -8.05
C ALA A 102 -0.83 -10.65 -8.63
N HIS A 103 -1.41 -10.68 -9.82
CA HIS A 103 -1.76 -11.94 -10.47
C HIS A 103 -0.54 -12.80 -10.76
N GLU A 104 0.53 -12.22 -11.29
CA GLU A 104 1.78 -12.92 -11.59
C GLU A 104 2.46 -13.47 -10.34
N ASN A 105 2.16 -12.90 -9.18
CA ASN A 105 2.75 -13.28 -7.90
C ASN A 105 1.76 -14.03 -6.99
N GLY A 106 0.76 -14.66 -7.57
CA GLY A 106 -0.09 -15.60 -6.85
C GLY A 106 -1.37 -15.04 -6.26
N CYS A 107 -1.69 -13.80 -6.49
CA CYS A 107 -2.99 -13.28 -6.08
C CYS A 107 -4.04 -13.84 -7.04
N HIS A 108 -4.99 -14.59 -6.51
CA HIS A 108 -6.00 -15.23 -7.33
C HIS A 108 -7.14 -14.29 -7.60
N TRP A 109 -7.50 -14.14 -8.86
CA TRP A 109 -8.73 -13.43 -9.14
C TRP A 109 -9.95 -14.32 -8.89
N SER A 110 -11.03 -13.63 -8.54
CA SER A 110 -12.34 -14.27 -8.40
C SER A 110 -13.19 -13.88 -9.60
N THR A 111 -14.37 -14.47 -9.67
CA THR A 111 -15.38 -14.05 -10.64
C THR A 111 -15.69 -12.55 -10.49
N GLU A 112 -15.67 -12.07 -9.23
CA GLU A 112 -15.89 -10.66 -8.91
C GLU A 112 -14.85 -9.73 -9.50
N THR A 113 -13.60 -10.18 -9.64
CA THR A 113 -12.53 -9.37 -10.22
C THR A 113 -12.86 -8.96 -11.65
N GLY A 114 -13.25 -9.92 -12.47
CA GLY A 114 -13.64 -9.66 -13.85
C GLY A 114 -14.88 -8.80 -13.95
N SER A 115 -15.89 -9.09 -13.12
CA SER A 115 -17.13 -8.31 -13.07
C SER A 115 -16.90 -6.86 -12.67
N SER A 116 -16.07 -6.63 -11.65
CA SER A 116 -15.74 -5.29 -11.17
C SER A 116 -15.01 -4.49 -12.26
N ALA A 117 -14.05 -5.11 -12.93
CA ALA A 117 -13.31 -4.46 -14.00
C ALA A 117 -14.25 -4.04 -15.14
N ALA A 118 -15.14 -4.94 -15.55
CA ALA A 118 -16.10 -4.69 -16.62
C ALA A 118 -17.08 -3.56 -16.24
N GLU A 119 -17.63 -3.62 -15.03
CA GLU A 119 -18.60 -2.62 -14.54
C GLU A 119 -17.99 -1.22 -14.50
N ASN A 120 -16.71 -1.11 -14.22
CA ASN A 120 -16.03 0.17 -14.12
C ASN A 120 -15.30 0.58 -15.40
N GLY A 121 -15.52 -0.16 -16.51
CA GLY A 121 -14.93 0.18 -17.79
C GLY A 121 -13.44 -0.11 -17.92
N HIS A 122 -12.91 -0.98 -17.07
CA HIS A 122 -11.49 -1.31 -17.04
C HIS A 122 -11.22 -2.65 -17.73
N ILE A 123 -11.65 -2.75 -18.97
CA ILE A 123 -11.59 -3.99 -19.75
C ILE A 123 -10.15 -4.50 -19.92
N GLU A 124 -9.17 -3.61 -20.02
CA GLU A 124 -7.77 -3.95 -20.14
C GLU A 124 -7.25 -4.75 -18.93
N CYS A 125 -7.93 -4.67 -17.82
CA CYS A 125 -7.57 -5.43 -16.62
C CYS A 125 -7.95 -6.91 -16.71
N LEU A 126 -8.81 -7.25 -17.66
CA LEU A 126 -9.22 -8.62 -17.87
C LEU A 126 -8.21 -9.37 -18.74
#